data_fe6252b3ecf728b24eeb338d40f6dd36
#
_entry.id   fe6252b3ecf728b24eeb338d40f6dd36
#
_cell.length_a   1.000
_cell.length_b   1.000
_cell.length_c   1.000
_cell.angle_alpha   90.00
_cell.angle_beta   90.00
_cell.angle_gamma   90.00
#
_symmetry.space_group_name_H-M   'P 1'
#
loop_
_entity.id
_entity.type
_entity.pdbx_description
1 polymer ?
#
loop_
_entity_poly.entity_id
_entity_poly.type
_entity_poly.pdbx_seq_one_letter_code
_entity_poly.pdbx_strand_id
1 'polypeptide(L)'
;MLGQDVARAAGAVGYTRARLDVTDRRAVADAIGSGDVVINCAAWTDVDGAEEHEDEALRINRDGARNVAEAAGTVVYVSSDYVFDGTKREPYLESDPVNPLSAYGRTKLAGERATAEANPRHLIARSSWLFGAGGKNFVETMLGLGPEVRVVDDQVGCPTFTGHLAEALTELARSEDFGVHHLAASGSCSWFEFAREIFARTGSDTRVEPCTTADFPRPAPRPAYSVLGSERDGRLPTWQEGLDAYLGVRV
;
A
#
# COMPACT_ATOMS: atom_id res chain seq x y z
N MET A 1 9.44 -5.86 -0.05
CA MET A 1 8.84 -5.41 1.21
C MET A 1 7.57 -6.20 1.50
N LEU A 2 6.36 -5.71 1.29
CA LEU A 2 5.11 -6.38 1.68
C LEU A 2 5.01 -7.86 1.26
N GLY A 3 5.27 -8.21 0.01
CA GLY A 3 5.16 -9.60 -0.46
C GLY A 3 6.08 -10.60 0.26
N GLN A 4 7.22 -10.15 0.80
CA GLN A 4 8.09 -10.99 1.63
C GLN A 4 7.49 -11.25 3.01
N ASP A 5 6.87 -10.22 3.61
CA ASP A 5 6.21 -10.35 4.91
C ASP A 5 4.96 -11.22 4.79
N VAL A 6 4.17 -11.04 3.71
CA VAL A 6 3.01 -11.90 3.39
C VAL A 6 3.43 -13.37 3.20
N ALA A 7 4.48 -13.63 2.41
CA ALA A 7 4.95 -15.01 2.20
C ALA A 7 5.38 -15.68 3.53
N ARG A 8 5.99 -14.90 4.42
CA ARG A 8 6.39 -15.37 5.76
C ARG A 8 5.18 -15.60 6.66
N ALA A 9 4.26 -14.64 6.74
CA ALA A 9 3.08 -14.72 7.61
C ALA A 9 2.12 -15.87 7.19
N ALA A 10 1.93 -16.04 5.88
CA ALA A 10 1.07 -17.08 5.33
C ALA A 10 1.74 -18.45 5.23
N GLY A 11 3.06 -18.55 5.40
CA GLY A 11 3.81 -19.79 5.08
C GLY A 11 3.67 -20.19 3.60
N ALA A 12 3.52 -19.19 2.71
CA ALA A 12 3.16 -19.38 1.32
C ALA A 12 4.37 -19.29 0.36
N VAL A 13 4.21 -19.83 -0.84
CA VAL A 13 5.19 -19.66 -1.91
C VAL A 13 5.16 -18.24 -2.43
N GLY A 14 6.28 -17.54 -2.35
CA GLY A 14 6.44 -16.18 -2.88
C GLY A 14 7.08 -16.18 -4.28
N TYR A 15 6.46 -15.44 -5.20
CA TYR A 15 7.01 -15.17 -6.52
C TYR A 15 7.52 -13.74 -6.60
N THR A 16 8.76 -13.56 -7.02
CA THR A 16 9.31 -12.25 -7.38
C THR A 16 9.04 -11.97 -8.86
N ARG A 17 9.11 -10.70 -9.29
CA ARG A 17 8.96 -10.33 -10.71
C ARG A 17 9.89 -11.13 -11.64
N ALA A 18 11.10 -11.46 -11.20
CA ALA A 18 12.04 -12.24 -12.00
C ALA A 18 11.62 -13.71 -12.19
N ARG A 19 10.77 -14.25 -11.29
CA ARG A 19 10.25 -15.62 -11.37
C ARG A 19 8.88 -15.69 -12.02
N LEU A 20 8.05 -14.65 -11.86
CA LEU A 20 6.71 -14.58 -12.44
C LEU A 20 6.39 -13.12 -12.73
N ASP A 21 6.40 -12.73 -14.00
CA ASP A 21 5.89 -11.43 -14.45
C ASP A 21 4.37 -11.54 -14.58
N VAL A 22 3.63 -10.79 -13.77
CA VAL A 22 2.16 -10.80 -13.78
C VAL A 22 1.56 -10.32 -15.10
N THR A 23 2.34 -9.63 -15.94
CA THR A 23 1.89 -9.18 -17.27
C THR A 23 1.97 -10.28 -18.33
N ASP A 24 2.66 -11.39 -18.06
CA ASP A 24 2.65 -12.58 -18.89
C ASP A 24 1.50 -13.50 -18.47
N ARG A 25 0.36 -13.35 -19.15
CA ARG A 25 -0.87 -14.12 -18.88
C ARG A 25 -0.64 -15.64 -18.90
N ARG A 26 0.23 -16.13 -19.81
CA ARG A 26 0.50 -17.55 -19.92
C ARG A 26 1.32 -18.05 -18.73
N ALA A 27 2.39 -17.34 -18.40
CA ALA A 27 3.21 -17.70 -17.22
C ALA A 27 2.39 -17.67 -15.93
N VAL A 28 1.46 -16.72 -15.80
CA VAL A 28 0.54 -16.63 -14.65
C VAL A 28 -0.39 -17.86 -14.61
N ALA A 29 -1.01 -18.24 -15.73
CA ALA A 29 -1.91 -19.38 -15.81
C ALA A 29 -1.18 -20.72 -15.60
N ASP A 30 0.10 -20.82 -15.96
CA ASP A 30 0.92 -22.01 -15.73
C ASP A 30 1.38 -22.11 -14.25
N ALA A 31 1.46 -20.98 -13.53
CA ALA A 31 1.97 -20.90 -12.16
C ALA A 31 0.88 -20.93 -11.07
N ILE A 32 -0.34 -20.51 -11.40
CA ILE A 32 -1.47 -20.35 -10.46
C ILE A 32 -2.61 -21.26 -10.89
N GLY A 33 -3.09 -22.10 -9.96
CA GLY A 33 -4.24 -22.99 -10.18
C GLY A 33 -5.56 -22.40 -9.70
N SER A 34 -6.67 -22.87 -10.28
CA SER A 34 -8.03 -22.45 -9.91
C SER A 34 -8.46 -22.83 -8.48
N GLY A 35 -7.66 -23.60 -7.76
CA GLY A 35 -7.84 -23.91 -6.34
C GLY A 35 -7.00 -23.03 -5.41
N ASP A 36 -6.10 -22.19 -5.95
CA ASP A 36 -5.19 -21.40 -5.14
C ASP A 36 -5.84 -20.13 -4.58
N VAL A 37 -5.43 -19.78 -3.37
CA VAL A 37 -5.68 -18.47 -2.77
C VAL A 37 -4.45 -17.62 -2.99
N VAL A 38 -4.60 -16.52 -3.72
CA VAL A 38 -3.47 -15.66 -4.15
C VAL A 38 -3.55 -14.29 -3.52
N ILE A 39 -2.48 -13.84 -2.85
CA ILE A 39 -2.33 -12.46 -2.41
C ILE A 39 -1.42 -11.74 -3.39
N ASN A 40 -2.00 -10.90 -4.25
CA ASN A 40 -1.30 -10.16 -5.29
C ASN A 40 -0.72 -8.86 -4.74
N CYS A 41 0.57 -8.88 -4.39
CA CYS A 41 1.37 -7.72 -3.99
C CYS A 41 2.14 -7.08 -5.15
N ALA A 42 2.03 -7.62 -6.37
CA ALA A 42 2.72 -7.07 -7.54
C ALA A 42 2.07 -5.76 -7.96
N ALA A 43 2.88 -4.70 -8.07
CA ALA A 43 2.41 -3.40 -8.49
C ALA A 43 3.56 -2.53 -9.05
N TRP A 44 3.22 -1.59 -9.91
CA TRP A 44 3.99 -0.39 -10.13
C TRP A 44 3.76 0.53 -8.93
N THR A 45 4.80 0.89 -8.19
CA THR A 45 4.70 1.64 -6.93
C THR A 45 5.39 3.01 -6.98
N ASP A 46 6.08 3.33 -8.08
CA ASP A 46 6.64 4.66 -8.29
C ASP A 46 5.54 5.63 -8.68
N VAL A 47 5.09 6.41 -7.70
CA VAL A 47 3.96 7.35 -7.84
C VAL A 47 4.28 8.46 -8.84
N ASP A 48 5.50 9.02 -8.76
CA ASP A 48 5.93 10.10 -9.65
C ASP A 48 6.22 9.58 -11.06
N GLY A 49 6.90 8.44 -11.17
CA GLY A 49 7.17 7.81 -12.47
C GLY A 49 5.91 7.35 -13.20
N ALA A 50 4.81 7.11 -12.49
CA ALA A 50 3.54 6.75 -13.13
C ALA A 50 2.94 7.91 -13.95
N GLU A 51 3.25 9.18 -13.64
CA GLU A 51 2.76 10.32 -14.44
C GLU A 51 3.38 10.35 -15.86
N GLU A 52 4.61 9.86 -15.99
CA GLU A 52 5.31 9.78 -17.27
C GLU A 52 5.09 8.43 -17.98
N HIS A 53 4.74 7.37 -17.21
CA HIS A 53 4.66 5.98 -17.67
C HIS A 53 3.32 5.33 -17.33
N GLU A 54 2.20 6.06 -17.46
CA GLU A 54 0.87 5.57 -17.07
C GLU A 54 0.49 4.27 -17.78
N ASP A 55 0.82 4.11 -19.06
CA ASP A 55 0.53 2.88 -19.81
C ASP A 55 1.28 1.66 -19.26
N GLU A 56 2.54 1.83 -18.84
CA GLU A 56 3.32 0.75 -18.25
C GLU A 56 2.78 0.41 -16.85
N ALA A 57 2.43 1.43 -16.07
CA ALA A 57 1.80 1.25 -14.77
C ALA A 57 0.43 0.55 -14.91
N LEU A 58 -0.38 0.87 -15.93
CA LEU A 58 -1.63 0.18 -16.24
C LEU A 58 -1.40 -1.30 -16.59
N ARG A 59 -0.39 -1.59 -17.41
CA ARG A 59 -0.07 -3.00 -17.74
C ARG A 59 0.19 -3.84 -16.49
N ILE A 60 0.87 -3.28 -15.49
CA ILE A 60 1.19 -4.01 -14.26
C ILE A 60 -0.01 -4.00 -13.32
N ASN A 61 -0.56 -2.81 -13.01
CA ASN A 61 -1.56 -2.64 -11.96
C ASN A 61 -2.96 -3.10 -12.39
N ARG A 62 -3.31 -3.03 -13.67
CA ARG A 62 -4.59 -3.45 -14.23
C ARG A 62 -4.50 -4.82 -14.89
N ASP A 63 -3.67 -4.95 -15.95
CA ASP A 63 -3.66 -6.17 -16.77
C ASP A 63 -3.02 -7.33 -16.01
N GLY A 64 -1.94 -7.07 -15.27
CA GLY A 64 -1.32 -8.04 -14.38
C GLY A 64 -2.27 -8.49 -13.27
N ALA A 65 -3.04 -7.56 -12.68
CA ALA A 65 -4.05 -7.89 -11.67
C ALA A 65 -5.17 -8.76 -12.25
N ARG A 66 -5.66 -8.45 -13.46
CA ARG A 66 -6.64 -9.27 -14.19
C ARG A 66 -6.12 -10.70 -14.43
N ASN A 67 -4.89 -10.83 -14.93
CA ASN A 67 -4.29 -12.14 -15.20
C ASN A 67 -4.25 -13.01 -13.95
N VAL A 68 -3.83 -12.43 -12.82
CA VAL A 68 -3.80 -13.14 -11.52
C VAL A 68 -5.20 -13.51 -11.07
N ALA A 69 -6.17 -12.60 -11.19
CA ALA A 69 -7.54 -12.84 -10.78
C ALA A 69 -8.25 -13.91 -11.61
N GLU A 70 -7.99 -13.96 -12.93
CA GLU A 70 -8.52 -15.00 -13.83
C GLU A 70 -7.98 -16.41 -13.48
N ALA A 71 -6.74 -16.51 -13.02
CA ALA A 71 -6.10 -17.79 -12.71
C ALA A 71 -6.44 -18.31 -11.31
N ALA A 72 -6.62 -17.43 -10.34
CA ALA A 72 -6.79 -17.78 -8.93
C ALA A 72 -8.20 -18.28 -8.60
N GLY A 73 -8.31 -19.20 -7.62
CA GLY A 73 -9.59 -19.57 -7.02
C GLY A 73 -10.16 -18.47 -6.14
N THR A 74 -9.30 -17.84 -5.34
CA THR A 74 -9.61 -16.63 -4.55
C THR A 74 -8.44 -15.67 -4.68
N VAL A 75 -8.71 -14.38 -4.83
CA VAL A 75 -7.65 -13.37 -4.99
C VAL A 75 -7.81 -12.22 -4.02
N VAL A 76 -6.71 -11.87 -3.33
CA VAL A 76 -6.56 -10.61 -2.60
C VAL A 76 -5.73 -9.68 -3.46
N TYR A 77 -6.28 -8.54 -3.85
CA TYR A 77 -5.57 -7.47 -4.56
C TYR A 77 -5.20 -6.35 -3.58
N VAL A 78 -3.91 -6.09 -3.42
CA VAL A 78 -3.44 -4.97 -2.57
C VAL A 78 -3.56 -3.67 -3.35
N SER A 79 -4.44 -2.78 -2.89
CA SER A 79 -4.70 -1.45 -3.45
C SER A 79 -4.12 -0.35 -2.57
N SER A 80 -4.57 0.90 -2.76
CA SER A 80 -4.01 2.10 -2.14
C SER A 80 -5.09 3.11 -1.75
N ASP A 81 -4.78 3.90 -0.74
CA ASP A 81 -5.49 5.12 -0.35
C ASP A 81 -5.52 6.20 -1.46
N TYR A 82 -4.60 6.15 -2.43
CA TYR A 82 -4.54 7.07 -3.58
C TYR A 82 -5.69 6.89 -4.59
N VAL A 83 -6.62 5.96 -4.34
CA VAL A 83 -7.89 5.89 -5.09
C VAL A 83 -8.84 7.03 -4.70
N PHE A 84 -8.57 7.75 -3.61
CA PHE A 84 -9.35 8.89 -3.13
C PHE A 84 -8.71 10.24 -3.50
N ASP A 85 -9.54 11.29 -3.55
CA ASP A 85 -9.12 12.65 -3.95
C ASP A 85 -8.57 13.53 -2.82
N GLY A 86 -8.70 13.10 -1.58
CA GLY A 86 -8.17 13.83 -0.43
C GLY A 86 -9.00 15.06 -0.01
N THR A 87 -10.24 15.19 -0.46
CA THR A 87 -11.09 16.36 -0.16
C THR A 87 -11.85 16.23 1.17
N LYS A 88 -11.98 15.02 1.70
CA LYS A 88 -12.58 14.79 3.02
C LYS A 88 -11.66 15.28 4.14
N ARG A 89 -12.26 15.46 5.31
CA ARG A 89 -11.57 15.74 6.59
C ARG A 89 -11.88 14.71 7.67
N GLU A 90 -12.54 13.64 7.26
CA GLU A 90 -12.87 12.47 8.04
C GLU A 90 -12.33 11.24 7.31
N PRO A 91 -12.03 10.12 8.01
CA PRO A 91 -11.51 8.93 7.37
C PRO A 91 -12.40 8.46 6.21
N TYR A 92 -11.77 8.06 5.11
CA TYR A 92 -12.45 7.44 3.98
C TYR A 92 -12.88 6.02 4.36
N LEU A 93 -14.13 5.69 4.05
CA LEU A 93 -14.72 4.37 4.25
C LEU A 93 -14.75 3.59 2.93
N GLU A 94 -14.96 2.30 2.99
CA GLU A 94 -15.02 1.42 1.82
C GLU A 94 -16.11 1.85 0.83
N SER A 95 -17.23 2.36 1.34
CA SER A 95 -18.38 2.84 0.56
C SER A 95 -18.21 4.24 -0.03
N ASP A 96 -17.17 5.00 0.36
CA ASP A 96 -16.94 6.35 -0.16
C ASP A 96 -16.61 6.33 -1.66
N PRO A 97 -17.04 7.34 -2.42
CA PRO A 97 -16.72 7.45 -3.84
C PRO A 97 -15.22 7.63 -4.08
N VAL A 98 -14.69 6.86 -5.02
CA VAL A 98 -13.29 6.92 -5.44
C VAL A 98 -13.10 7.96 -6.55
N ASN A 99 -12.05 8.79 -6.44
CA ASN A 99 -11.71 9.85 -7.40
C ASN A 99 -10.19 10.13 -7.39
N PRO A 100 -9.36 9.24 -7.98
CA PRO A 100 -7.91 9.35 -7.90
C PRO A 100 -7.36 10.58 -8.61
N LEU A 101 -6.45 11.31 -7.96
CA LEU A 101 -5.81 12.51 -8.51
C LEU A 101 -4.65 12.17 -9.46
N SER A 102 -3.85 11.16 -9.12
CA SER A 102 -2.61 10.81 -9.80
C SER A 102 -2.79 9.63 -10.78
N ALA A 103 -1.87 9.51 -11.74
CA ALA A 103 -1.78 8.35 -12.63
C ALA A 103 -1.66 7.04 -11.84
N TYR A 104 -0.81 7.02 -10.80
CA TYR A 104 -0.71 5.88 -9.90
C TYR A 104 -2.07 5.49 -9.31
N GLY A 105 -2.79 6.44 -8.72
CA GLY A 105 -4.12 6.18 -8.14
C GLY A 105 -5.11 5.65 -9.19
N ARG A 106 -5.12 6.23 -10.41
CA ARG A 106 -5.96 5.76 -11.53
C ARG A 106 -5.64 4.31 -11.92
N THR A 107 -4.34 3.97 -11.99
CA THR A 107 -3.92 2.60 -12.35
C THR A 107 -4.25 1.59 -11.26
N LYS A 108 -4.14 1.97 -9.97
CA LYS A 108 -4.56 1.11 -8.85
C LYS A 108 -6.07 0.87 -8.85
N LEU A 109 -6.88 1.91 -9.06
CA LEU A 109 -8.32 1.78 -9.18
C LEU A 109 -8.73 0.91 -10.40
N ALA A 110 -8.02 1.05 -11.52
CA ALA A 110 -8.22 0.20 -12.69
C ALA A 110 -7.94 -1.29 -12.36
N GLY A 111 -6.94 -1.55 -11.51
CA GLY A 111 -6.63 -2.89 -10.99
C GLY A 111 -7.73 -3.45 -10.08
N GLU A 112 -8.30 -2.64 -9.19
CA GLU A 112 -9.46 -3.05 -8.37
C GLU A 112 -10.61 -3.54 -9.26
N ARG A 113 -10.98 -2.73 -10.25
CA ARG A 113 -12.06 -3.02 -11.19
C ARG A 113 -11.78 -4.28 -12.01
N ALA A 114 -10.57 -4.39 -12.56
CA ALA A 114 -10.17 -5.54 -13.35
C ALA A 114 -10.17 -6.84 -12.54
N THR A 115 -9.76 -6.79 -11.27
CA THR A 115 -9.79 -7.93 -10.35
C THR A 115 -11.23 -8.33 -10.05
N ALA A 116 -12.10 -7.36 -9.73
CA ALA A 116 -13.50 -7.63 -9.41
C ALA A 116 -14.30 -8.19 -10.61
N GLU A 117 -14.03 -7.67 -11.81
CA GLU A 117 -14.62 -8.19 -13.05
C GLU A 117 -14.18 -9.62 -13.38
N ALA A 118 -12.91 -9.95 -13.11
CA ALA A 118 -12.32 -11.23 -13.49
C ALA A 118 -12.62 -12.36 -12.49
N ASN A 119 -12.83 -12.05 -11.22
CA ASN A 119 -13.03 -13.08 -10.19
C ASN A 119 -14.10 -12.66 -9.16
N PRO A 120 -15.22 -13.40 -9.06
CA PRO A 120 -16.27 -13.11 -8.07
C PRO A 120 -15.82 -13.36 -6.62
N ARG A 121 -14.75 -14.16 -6.40
CA ARG A 121 -14.14 -14.42 -5.09
C ARG A 121 -12.96 -13.48 -4.87
N HIS A 122 -13.16 -12.18 -5.06
CA HIS A 122 -12.13 -11.16 -4.89
C HIS A 122 -12.23 -10.44 -3.55
N LEU A 123 -11.08 -10.06 -3.04
CA LEU A 123 -10.87 -9.26 -1.83
C LEU A 123 -9.94 -8.11 -2.23
N ILE A 124 -10.44 -6.88 -2.18
CA ILE A 124 -9.66 -5.68 -2.50
C ILE A 124 -9.21 -5.05 -1.19
N ALA A 125 -7.92 -5.11 -0.90
CA ALA A 125 -7.35 -4.55 0.33
C ALA A 125 -6.69 -3.19 0.05
N ARG A 126 -7.35 -2.09 0.39
CA ARG A 126 -6.76 -0.75 0.34
C ARG A 126 -5.93 -0.50 1.59
N SER A 127 -4.70 -0.05 1.40
CA SER A 127 -3.78 0.30 2.48
C SER A 127 -3.06 1.61 2.16
N SER A 128 -2.29 2.15 3.09
CA SER A 128 -1.62 3.43 2.91
C SER A 128 -0.23 3.48 3.52
N TRP A 129 0.65 4.27 2.94
CA TRP A 129 1.97 4.68 3.46
C TRP A 129 2.80 3.52 4.01
N LEU A 130 2.98 2.46 3.21
CA LEU A 130 3.62 1.23 3.64
C LEU A 130 5.10 1.43 3.98
N PHE A 131 5.51 0.93 5.14
CA PHE A 131 6.91 0.84 5.54
C PHE A 131 7.21 -0.54 6.14
N GLY A 132 8.47 -0.99 5.97
CA GLY A 132 8.89 -2.31 6.44
C GLY A 132 10.24 -2.72 5.88
N ALA A 133 10.71 -3.90 6.26
CA ALA A 133 12.02 -4.41 5.85
C ALA A 133 12.08 -4.85 4.37
N GLY A 134 13.26 -4.81 3.79
CA GLY A 134 13.51 -5.37 2.45
C GLY A 134 13.07 -4.50 1.27
N GLY A 135 12.94 -3.18 1.48
CA GLY A 135 12.65 -2.22 0.40
C GLY A 135 12.81 -0.77 0.84
N LYS A 136 12.89 0.14 -0.12
CA LYS A 136 12.88 1.58 0.18
C LYS A 136 11.55 1.96 0.84
N ASN A 137 11.63 2.72 1.93
CA ASN A 137 10.47 3.25 2.62
C ASN A 137 10.81 4.60 3.26
N PHE A 138 9.81 5.29 3.79
CA PHE A 138 9.98 6.61 4.37
C PHE A 138 10.87 6.60 5.62
N VAL A 139 10.76 5.58 6.48
CA VAL A 139 11.58 5.46 7.70
C VAL A 139 13.06 5.39 7.33
N GLU A 140 13.44 4.50 6.40
CA GLU A 140 14.81 4.37 5.93
C GLU A 140 15.33 5.67 5.27
N THR A 141 14.43 6.33 4.52
CA THR A 141 14.77 7.60 3.87
C THR A 141 15.10 8.66 4.92
N MET A 142 14.26 8.82 5.95
CA MET A 142 14.50 9.79 7.02
C MET A 142 15.81 9.50 7.77
N LEU A 143 16.04 8.25 8.16
CA LEU A 143 17.24 7.86 8.90
C LEU A 143 18.54 7.99 8.09
N GLY A 144 18.46 8.06 6.77
CA GLY A 144 19.61 8.32 5.88
C GLY A 144 19.90 9.80 5.64
N LEU A 145 19.06 10.73 6.16
CA LEU A 145 19.24 12.16 5.95
C LEU A 145 20.16 12.80 7.00
N GLY A 146 20.55 14.04 6.74
CA GLY A 146 21.48 14.81 7.61
C GLY A 146 20.80 15.39 8.86
N PRO A 147 21.49 16.29 9.57
CA PRO A 147 21.07 16.79 10.87
C PRO A 147 19.85 17.73 10.82
N GLU A 148 19.44 18.16 9.64
CA GLU A 148 18.27 19.00 9.42
C GLU A 148 17.49 18.55 8.17
N VAL A 149 16.17 18.40 8.32
CA VAL A 149 15.28 17.97 7.23
C VAL A 149 14.00 18.78 7.22
N ARG A 150 13.49 19.11 6.02
CA ARG A 150 12.17 19.70 5.83
C ARG A 150 11.20 18.65 5.35
N VAL A 151 10.05 18.52 6.01
CA VAL A 151 9.07 17.47 5.72
C VAL A 151 7.67 18.07 5.60
N VAL A 152 6.92 17.58 4.62
CA VAL A 152 5.55 18.03 4.32
C VAL A 152 4.61 17.78 5.49
N ASP A 153 3.85 18.80 5.89
CA ASP A 153 2.91 18.77 7.03
C ASP A 153 1.43 18.91 6.61
N ASP A 154 1.16 19.22 5.36
CA ASP A 154 -0.18 19.39 4.79
C ASP A 154 -0.70 18.15 4.03
N GLN A 155 -0.09 16.99 4.25
CA GLN A 155 -0.58 15.69 3.81
C GLN A 155 -0.73 14.77 5.01
N VAL A 156 -1.94 14.22 5.21
CA VAL A 156 -2.29 13.37 6.37
C VAL A 156 -2.74 11.99 5.89
N GLY A 157 -2.17 10.95 6.48
CA GLY A 157 -2.45 9.55 6.14
C GLY A 157 -2.23 8.59 7.31
N CYS A 158 -2.18 7.29 7.00
CA CYS A 158 -1.96 6.23 7.99
C CYS A 158 -0.68 5.46 7.63
N PRO A 159 0.48 5.76 8.23
CA PRO A 159 1.67 4.93 8.04
C PRO A 159 1.41 3.49 8.49
N THR A 160 1.58 2.52 7.59
CA THR A 160 1.20 1.12 7.87
C THR A 160 2.41 0.21 7.79
N PHE A 161 2.72 -0.47 8.89
CA PHE A 161 3.80 -1.46 8.96
C PHE A 161 3.42 -2.72 8.19
N THR A 162 4.28 -3.14 7.27
CA THR A 162 4.04 -4.31 6.40
C THR A 162 3.93 -5.63 7.15
N GLY A 163 4.52 -5.75 8.35
CA GLY A 163 4.36 -6.93 9.21
C GLY A 163 2.92 -7.10 9.67
N HIS A 164 2.31 -6.06 10.25
CA HIS A 164 0.91 -6.08 10.68
C HIS A 164 -0.05 -6.26 9.50
N LEU A 165 0.22 -5.57 8.37
CA LEU A 165 -0.59 -5.71 7.18
C LEU A 165 -0.52 -7.14 6.60
N ALA A 166 0.63 -7.79 6.65
CA ALA A 166 0.80 -9.15 6.14
C ALA A 166 -0.03 -10.17 6.92
N GLU A 167 -0.10 -10.04 8.24
CA GLU A 167 -0.96 -10.86 9.10
C GLU A 167 -2.44 -10.67 8.73
N ALA A 168 -2.90 -9.42 8.66
CA ALA A 168 -4.27 -9.09 8.29
C ALA A 168 -4.65 -9.56 6.87
N LEU A 169 -3.76 -9.40 5.89
CA LEU A 169 -3.97 -9.93 4.53
C LEU A 169 -4.07 -11.47 4.51
N THR A 170 -3.31 -12.14 5.38
CA THR A 170 -3.34 -13.60 5.51
C THR A 170 -4.67 -14.06 6.13
N GLU A 171 -5.19 -13.34 7.11
CA GLU A 171 -6.51 -13.61 7.70
C GLU A 171 -7.62 -13.32 6.68
N LEU A 172 -7.56 -12.17 6.01
CA LEU A 172 -8.52 -11.80 4.97
C LEU A 172 -8.57 -12.85 3.85
N ALA A 173 -7.42 -13.36 3.41
CA ALA A 173 -7.33 -14.37 2.36
C ALA A 173 -8.01 -15.70 2.71
N ARG A 174 -8.24 -15.98 4.01
CA ARG A 174 -8.94 -17.15 4.51
C ARG A 174 -10.43 -16.91 4.70
N SER A 175 -10.88 -15.67 4.59
CA SER A 175 -12.28 -15.31 4.76
C SER A 175 -13.07 -15.49 3.46
N GLU A 176 -14.39 -15.47 3.57
CA GLU A 176 -15.32 -15.38 2.43
C GLU A 176 -16.06 -14.02 2.40
N ASP A 177 -15.52 -13.03 3.12
CA ASP A 177 -16.07 -11.67 3.15
C ASP A 177 -15.56 -10.86 1.93
N PHE A 178 -16.05 -11.28 0.74
CA PHE A 178 -15.60 -10.70 -0.53
C PHE A 178 -15.97 -9.22 -0.68
N GLY A 179 -15.20 -8.53 -1.52
CA GLY A 179 -15.38 -7.11 -1.82
C GLY A 179 -14.21 -6.23 -1.34
N VAL A 180 -14.51 -4.96 -1.06
CA VAL A 180 -13.51 -3.95 -0.69
C VAL A 180 -13.32 -3.92 0.83
N HIS A 181 -12.06 -3.85 1.26
CA HIS A 181 -11.63 -3.73 2.64
C HIS A 181 -10.58 -2.64 2.79
N HIS A 182 -10.64 -1.89 3.87
CA HIS A 182 -9.56 -0.99 4.27
C HIS A 182 -8.70 -1.66 5.35
N LEU A 183 -7.44 -1.91 5.04
CA LEU A 183 -6.44 -2.48 5.94
C LEU A 183 -5.29 -1.49 6.11
N ALA A 184 -5.45 -0.55 7.03
CA ALA A 184 -4.44 0.45 7.36
C ALA A 184 -4.27 0.54 8.87
N ALA A 185 -3.13 1.03 9.33
CA ALA A 185 -2.88 1.27 10.74
C ALA A 185 -3.91 2.23 11.33
N SER A 186 -4.24 2.03 12.60
CA SER A 186 -5.12 2.94 13.35
C SER A 186 -4.42 4.27 13.65
N GLY A 187 -5.21 5.34 13.73
CA GLY A 187 -4.71 6.70 13.90
C GLY A 187 -4.26 7.32 12.56
N SER A 188 -3.77 8.54 12.64
CA SER A 188 -3.30 9.29 11.48
C SER A 188 -2.20 10.26 11.88
N CYS A 189 -1.38 10.67 10.95
CA CYS A 189 -0.38 11.74 11.12
C CYS A 189 -0.02 12.36 9.77
N SER A 190 0.61 13.54 9.82
CA SER A 190 1.30 14.09 8.65
C SER A 190 2.66 13.39 8.44
N TRP A 191 3.27 13.59 7.25
CA TRP A 191 4.64 13.14 7.03
C TRP A 191 5.62 13.79 8.00
N PHE A 192 5.40 15.06 8.35
CA PHE A 192 6.19 15.79 9.33
C PHE A 192 6.10 15.14 10.73
N GLU A 193 4.90 14.85 11.19
CA GLU A 193 4.68 14.18 12.48
C GLU A 193 5.32 12.77 12.49
N PHE A 194 5.17 12.03 11.39
CA PHE A 194 5.79 10.72 11.26
C PHE A 194 7.31 10.80 11.32
N ALA A 195 7.92 11.76 10.60
CA ALA A 195 9.38 11.97 10.65
C ALA A 195 9.87 12.31 12.07
N ARG A 196 9.16 13.22 12.77
CA ARG A 196 9.50 13.57 14.17
C ARG A 196 9.48 12.34 15.07
N GLU A 197 8.48 11.49 14.92
CA GLU A 197 8.35 10.29 15.72
C GLU A 197 9.45 9.27 15.43
N ILE A 198 9.85 9.11 14.15
CA ILE A 198 10.99 8.27 13.75
C ILE A 198 12.26 8.72 14.47
N PHE A 199 12.60 10.00 14.43
CA PHE A 199 13.82 10.51 15.06
C PHE A 199 13.76 10.45 16.60
N ALA A 200 12.59 10.72 17.19
CA ALA A 200 12.40 10.60 18.64
C ALA A 200 12.65 9.16 19.12
N ARG A 201 12.12 8.15 18.43
CA ARG A 201 12.29 6.73 18.80
C ARG A 201 13.69 6.20 18.55
N THR A 202 14.42 6.77 17.61
CA THR A 202 15.80 6.35 17.30
C THR A 202 16.86 7.14 18.08
N GLY A 203 16.45 8.10 18.91
CA GLY A 203 17.37 8.94 19.69
C GLY A 203 18.22 9.86 18.80
N SER A 204 17.74 10.22 17.62
CA SER A 204 18.43 11.12 16.70
C SER A 204 18.13 12.59 17.06
N ASP A 205 19.17 13.42 17.05
CA ASP A 205 19.08 14.87 17.23
C ASP A 205 18.72 15.63 15.93
N THR A 206 18.29 14.91 14.87
CA THR A 206 17.90 15.52 13.59
C THR A 206 16.76 16.52 13.79
N ARG A 207 16.97 17.76 13.38
CA ARG A 207 15.95 18.81 13.40
C ARG A 207 14.98 18.61 12.23
N VAL A 208 13.70 18.44 12.55
CA VAL A 208 12.64 18.32 11.54
C VAL A 208 11.87 19.64 11.49
N GLU A 209 11.81 20.25 10.31
CA GLU A 209 11.03 21.46 10.05
C GLU A 209 9.84 21.16 9.14
N PRO A 210 8.65 21.71 9.44
CA PRO A 210 7.51 21.53 8.56
C PRO A 210 7.68 22.34 7.29
N CYS A 211 7.13 21.82 6.19
CA CYS A 211 6.95 22.55 4.94
C CYS A 211 5.59 22.18 4.32
N THR A 212 5.18 22.91 3.29
CA THR A 212 3.97 22.59 2.55
C THR A 212 4.28 21.75 1.31
N THR A 213 3.27 21.10 0.74
CA THR A 213 3.35 20.46 -0.57
C THR A 213 3.83 21.41 -1.66
N ALA A 214 3.43 22.68 -1.57
CA ALA A 214 3.87 23.74 -2.52
C ALA A 214 5.37 24.04 -2.42
N ASP A 215 5.97 23.91 -1.23
CA ASP A 215 7.42 24.09 -1.02
C ASP A 215 8.23 22.88 -1.56
N PHE A 216 7.58 21.74 -1.76
CA PHE A 216 8.21 20.51 -2.21
C PHE A 216 7.47 19.90 -3.41
N PRO A 217 7.46 20.58 -4.57
CA PRO A 217 6.70 20.13 -5.74
C PRO A 217 7.16 18.77 -6.24
N ARG A 218 6.19 17.93 -6.57
CA ARG A 218 6.40 16.58 -7.13
C ARG A 218 5.57 16.44 -8.42
N PRO A 219 6.00 15.55 -9.36
CA PRO A 219 5.25 15.32 -10.60
C PRO A 219 3.81 14.88 -10.36
N ALA A 220 3.59 13.90 -9.48
CA ALA A 220 2.25 13.41 -9.19
C ALA A 220 1.56 14.27 -8.11
N PRO A 221 0.28 14.65 -8.31
CA PRO A 221 -0.52 15.24 -7.23
C PRO A 221 -0.80 14.20 -6.14
N ARG A 222 -0.75 14.65 -4.89
CA ARG A 222 -1.02 13.80 -3.72
C ARG A 222 -2.25 14.31 -2.97
N PRO A 223 -3.09 13.39 -2.46
CA PRO A 223 -4.22 13.81 -1.64
C PRO A 223 -3.73 14.49 -0.35
N ALA A 224 -4.36 15.62 0.01
CA ALA A 224 -4.04 16.31 1.26
C ALA A 224 -4.49 15.49 2.48
N TYR A 225 -5.51 14.66 2.33
CA TYR A 225 -6.01 13.78 3.38
C TYR A 225 -6.38 12.42 2.78
N SER A 226 -5.72 11.36 3.21
CA SER A 226 -5.97 9.99 2.70
C SER A 226 -6.14 8.95 3.81
N VAL A 227 -6.54 9.41 5.00
CA VAL A 227 -6.77 8.52 6.15
C VAL A 227 -7.86 7.53 5.82
N LEU A 228 -7.58 6.24 6.02
CA LEU A 228 -8.54 5.16 5.83
C LEU A 228 -9.22 4.82 7.17
N GLY A 229 -10.53 4.85 7.19
CA GLY A 229 -11.37 4.19 8.20
C GLY A 229 -11.88 2.87 7.66
N SER A 230 -12.68 2.13 8.44
CA SER A 230 -13.31 0.91 7.97
C SER A 230 -14.72 0.74 8.53
N GLU A 231 -15.63 0.28 7.67
CA GLU A 231 -16.97 -0.20 8.02
C GLU A 231 -16.96 -1.69 8.39
N ARG A 232 -15.81 -2.36 8.23
CA ARG A 232 -15.61 -3.79 8.42
C ARG A 232 -14.49 -3.99 9.43
N ASP A 233 -14.68 -4.16 10.65
CA ASP A 233 -13.79 -4.37 11.81
C ASP A 233 -12.26 -4.62 11.61
N GLY A 234 -11.73 -4.31 10.42
CA GLY A 234 -10.36 -4.56 9.95
C GLY A 234 -9.30 -3.57 10.46
N ARG A 235 -9.36 -3.17 11.73
CA ARG A 235 -8.39 -2.20 12.28
C ARG A 235 -7.07 -2.89 12.63
N LEU A 236 -5.98 -2.40 12.02
CA LEU A 236 -4.63 -2.77 12.42
C LEU A 236 -4.20 -2.01 13.70
N PRO A 237 -3.13 -2.47 14.38
CA PRO A 237 -2.49 -1.70 15.44
C PRO A 237 -2.22 -0.26 15.02
N THR A 238 -1.98 0.62 15.98
CA THR A 238 -1.66 2.01 15.70
C THR A 238 -0.37 2.13 14.86
N TRP A 239 -0.25 3.22 14.10
CA TRP A 239 0.97 3.44 13.32
C TRP A 239 2.21 3.57 14.22
N GLN A 240 2.06 4.04 15.48
CA GLN A 240 3.12 4.09 16.48
C GLN A 240 3.58 2.69 16.87
N GLU A 241 2.64 1.78 17.18
CA GLU A 241 2.96 0.37 17.46
C GLU A 241 3.63 -0.30 16.25
N GLY A 242 3.19 0.03 15.03
CA GLY A 242 3.83 -0.42 13.81
C GLY A 242 5.26 0.08 13.67
N LEU A 243 5.53 1.35 14.02
CA LEU A 243 6.88 1.92 14.02
C LEU A 243 7.77 1.25 15.06
N ASP A 244 7.26 1.03 16.28
CA ASP A 244 7.99 0.33 17.34
C ASP A 244 8.36 -1.10 16.92
N ALA A 245 7.41 -1.83 16.36
CA ALA A 245 7.64 -3.18 15.85
C ALA A 245 8.70 -3.19 14.74
N TYR A 246 8.64 -2.23 13.81
CA TYR A 246 9.62 -2.12 12.73
C TYR A 246 11.02 -1.81 13.26
N LEU A 247 11.16 -0.84 14.16
CA LEU A 247 12.44 -0.48 14.74
C LEU A 247 13.02 -1.62 15.58
N GLY A 248 12.18 -2.40 16.28
CA GLY A 248 12.58 -3.59 17.03
C GLY A 248 13.12 -4.74 16.18
N VAL A 249 12.68 -4.91 14.94
CA VAL A 249 13.21 -5.95 14.03
C VAL A 249 14.45 -5.51 13.24
N ARG A 250 14.84 -4.23 13.32
CA ARG A 250 16.08 -3.71 12.69
C ARG A 250 17.34 -4.00 13.50
N VAL A 251 17.22 -4.36 14.77
CA VAL A 251 18.33 -4.57 15.71
C VAL A 251 18.89 -5.97 15.61
#